data_a5ae7f494ded19b25058ee346d829724
#
_entry.id   a5ae7f494ded19b25058ee346d829724
#
_cell.length_a   1.000
_cell.length_b   1.000
_cell.length_c   1.000
_cell.angle_alpha   90.00
_cell.angle_beta   90.00
_cell.angle_gamma   90.00
#
_symmetry.space_group_name_H-M   'P 1'
#
loop_
_entity.id
_entity.type
_entity.pdbx_description
1 polymer ?
#
loop_
_entity_poly.entity_id
_entity_poly.type
_entity_poly.pdbx_seq_one_letter_code
_entity_poly.pdbx_strand_id
1 'polypeptide(L)'
;GKLQLTGDFKLNLKNALKNGETLDFNYRGLPAQSQELNLAFIYPYLFKSQLGVSTSFQLFKRDSSFLNLNTKLAFDYNFNLTKKISFFLENFNGNQVSNNQSATIPNNANINSVFYGIALAYINLDNKLIPLKGADFNLQLSAGQRKITPSQDFNPEDFFEQTKSQQFKFQADLKYYFKLGTKAVLFAHNHSAILTGKNVFENEAFRIGGFKTLRGFDEQSINVNSFSIQTTEFRYFVERNSYLNIFYDQAYIYQNFINQKSTDYPLGIGAGITFQTKIGITSLSYAIGKQKNIPLDLQRGKIHIGILSYF
;
A
#
# COMPACT_ATOMS: atom_id res chain seq x y z
N GLY A 1 16.75 21.23 4.78
CA GLY A 1 15.69 20.44 4.10
C GLY A 1 14.42 21.26 4.04
N LYS A 2 13.69 21.18 2.93
CA LYS A 2 12.37 21.84 2.83
C LYS A 2 11.34 21.00 3.61
N LEU A 3 10.50 21.65 4.41
CA LEU A 3 9.36 21.01 5.06
C LEU A 3 8.39 20.53 3.97
N GLN A 4 8.12 19.24 3.94
CA GLN A 4 7.12 18.65 3.04
C GLN A 4 5.91 18.25 3.89
N LEU A 5 4.76 18.88 3.60
CA LEU A 5 3.50 18.52 4.23
C LEU A 5 2.78 17.49 3.36
N THR A 6 2.37 16.40 3.99
CA THR A 6 1.46 15.40 3.42
C THR A 6 0.17 15.40 4.22
N GLY A 7 -0.94 15.15 3.55
CA GLY A 7 -2.25 15.05 4.20
C GLY A 7 -2.91 13.71 3.87
N ASP A 8 -3.54 13.09 4.84
CA ASP A 8 -4.32 11.86 4.66
C ASP A 8 -5.69 12.08 5.30
N PHE A 9 -6.73 12.11 4.46
CA PHE A 9 -8.12 12.19 4.91
C PHE A 9 -8.81 10.87 4.63
N LYS A 10 -9.29 10.20 5.68
CA LYS A 10 -9.99 8.94 5.59
C LYS A 10 -11.37 9.03 6.22
N LEU A 11 -12.39 8.60 5.47
CA LEU A 11 -13.76 8.42 5.93
C LEU A 11 -14.16 6.96 5.74
N ASN A 12 -14.58 6.31 6.81
CA ASN A 12 -15.10 4.95 6.77
C ASN A 12 -16.52 4.93 7.34
N LEU A 13 -17.49 4.70 6.48
CA LEU A 13 -18.90 4.58 6.85
C LEU A 13 -19.31 3.12 6.85
N LYS A 14 -19.79 2.64 7.99
CA LYS A 14 -20.26 1.26 8.15
C LYS A 14 -21.75 1.24 8.36
N ASN A 15 -22.43 0.36 7.62
CA ASN A 15 -23.85 0.12 7.76
C ASN A 15 -24.73 1.40 7.59
N ALA A 16 -24.28 2.36 6.77
CA ALA A 16 -24.99 3.61 6.52
C ALA A 16 -26.34 3.37 5.81
N LEU A 17 -26.41 2.35 4.96
CA LEU A 17 -27.63 1.89 4.26
C LEU A 17 -28.36 0.77 5.00
N LYS A 18 -27.93 0.38 6.20
CA LYS A 18 -28.53 -0.66 7.08
C LYS A 18 -28.49 -2.09 6.50
N ASN A 19 -27.54 -2.38 5.60
CA ASN A 19 -27.34 -3.70 4.99
C ASN A 19 -25.98 -4.33 5.35
N GLY A 20 -25.26 -3.76 6.33
CA GLY A 20 -23.94 -4.22 6.74
C GLY A 20 -22.80 -3.80 5.81
N GLU A 21 -23.07 -2.93 4.85
CA GLU A 21 -22.10 -2.44 3.89
C GLU A 21 -21.05 -1.52 4.52
N THR A 22 -19.92 -1.39 3.82
CA THR A 22 -18.86 -0.44 4.16
C THR A 22 -18.54 0.43 2.95
N LEU A 23 -18.46 1.73 3.18
CA LEU A 23 -17.98 2.73 2.23
C LEU A 23 -16.68 3.31 2.77
N ASP A 24 -15.61 3.16 2.01
CA ASP A 24 -14.31 3.75 2.33
C ASP A 24 -13.99 4.85 1.33
N PHE A 25 -13.61 6.01 1.84
CA PHE A 25 -13.05 7.11 1.10
C PHE A 25 -11.70 7.46 1.72
N ASN A 26 -10.64 7.51 0.94
CA ASN A 26 -9.33 7.96 1.39
C ASN A 26 -8.70 8.87 0.33
N TYR A 27 -8.41 10.11 0.69
CA TYR A 27 -7.65 11.05 -0.12
C TYR A 27 -6.32 11.36 0.54
N ARG A 28 -5.24 11.33 -0.23
CA ARG A 28 -3.89 11.63 0.24
C ARG A 28 -3.22 12.67 -0.64
N GLY A 29 -2.81 13.78 -0.02
CA GLY A 29 -1.85 14.71 -0.59
C GLY A 29 -0.44 14.21 -0.28
N LEU A 30 0.37 13.98 -1.31
CA LEU A 30 1.70 13.40 -1.21
C LEU A 30 2.77 14.43 -1.60
N PRO A 31 4.08 14.17 -1.32
CA PRO A 31 5.16 15.03 -1.76
C PRO A 31 5.15 15.29 -3.27
N ALA A 32 5.78 16.38 -3.72
CA ALA A 32 5.93 16.76 -5.12
C ALA A 32 4.59 16.88 -5.88
N GLN A 33 3.55 17.43 -5.22
CA GLN A 33 2.19 17.63 -5.81
C GLN A 33 1.53 16.32 -6.29
N SER A 34 1.97 15.19 -5.78
CA SER A 34 1.33 13.91 -6.05
C SER A 34 0.06 13.75 -5.22
N GLN A 35 -0.91 13.02 -5.75
CA GLN A 35 -2.22 12.83 -5.12
C GLN A 35 -2.69 11.40 -5.29
N GLU A 36 -3.38 10.89 -4.29
CA GLU A 36 -3.99 9.57 -4.31
C GLU A 36 -5.41 9.63 -3.78
N LEU A 37 -6.35 9.06 -4.53
CA LEU A 37 -7.73 8.88 -4.12
C LEU A 37 -8.06 7.39 -4.15
N ASN A 38 -8.54 6.86 -3.03
CA ASN A 38 -9.03 5.50 -2.92
C ASN A 38 -10.49 5.51 -2.50
N LEU A 39 -11.32 4.80 -3.25
CA LEU A 39 -12.72 4.55 -2.94
C LEU A 39 -12.93 3.04 -2.84
N ALA A 40 -13.67 2.57 -1.85
CA ALA A 40 -14.09 1.18 -1.80
C ALA A 40 -15.53 1.06 -1.30
N PHE A 41 -16.23 0.10 -1.87
CA PHE A 41 -17.57 -0.30 -1.44
C PHE A 41 -17.57 -1.80 -1.22
N ILE A 42 -18.02 -2.22 -0.06
CA ILE A 42 -18.12 -3.64 0.32
C ILE A 42 -19.54 -3.91 0.75
N TYR A 43 -20.19 -4.86 0.05
CA TYR A 43 -21.51 -5.36 0.42
C TYR A 43 -21.38 -6.84 0.83
N PRO A 44 -21.33 -7.14 2.14
CA PRO A 44 -20.84 -8.44 2.61
C PRO A 44 -21.84 -9.60 2.48
N TYR A 45 -23.16 -9.31 2.41
CA TYR A 45 -24.21 -10.33 2.53
C TYR A 45 -25.30 -10.18 1.46
N LEU A 46 -24.98 -10.48 0.21
CA LEU A 46 -25.96 -10.50 -0.88
C LEU A 46 -27.08 -11.49 -0.56
N PHE A 47 -28.32 -11.04 -0.71
CA PHE A 47 -29.52 -11.87 -0.48
C PHE A 47 -29.54 -12.56 0.90
N LYS A 48 -28.94 -11.94 1.93
CA LYS A 48 -28.77 -12.51 3.29
C LYS A 48 -27.99 -13.83 3.32
N SER A 49 -27.12 -14.04 2.33
CA SER A 49 -26.25 -15.22 2.22
C SER A 49 -24.83 -14.90 2.66
N GLN A 50 -23.93 -15.88 2.59
CA GLN A 50 -22.49 -15.70 2.82
C GLN A 50 -21.76 -15.05 1.62
N LEU A 51 -22.48 -14.81 0.51
CA LEU A 51 -21.93 -14.16 -0.66
C LEU A 51 -21.91 -12.65 -0.46
N GLY A 52 -20.85 -12.03 -0.97
CA GLY A 52 -20.70 -10.59 -0.98
C GLY A 52 -20.13 -10.10 -2.31
N VAL A 53 -20.16 -8.79 -2.48
CA VAL A 53 -19.51 -8.10 -3.60
C VAL A 53 -18.70 -6.95 -3.02
N SER A 54 -17.50 -6.77 -3.53
CA SER A 54 -16.70 -5.60 -3.21
C SER A 54 -16.15 -4.97 -4.47
N THR A 55 -16.07 -3.65 -4.48
CA THR A 55 -15.45 -2.88 -5.55
C THR A 55 -14.52 -1.85 -4.97
N SER A 56 -13.43 -1.57 -5.67
CA SER A 56 -12.54 -0.48 -5.31
C SER A 56 -12.07 0.27 -6.54
N PHE A 57 -11.82 1.54 -6.34
CA PHE A 57 -11.27 2.46 -7.32
C PHE A 57 -10.12 3.22 -6.70
N GLN A 58 -8.98 3.23 -7.36
CA GLN A 58 -7.81 3.99 -6.96
C GLN A 58 -7.36 4.87 -8.11
N LEU A 59 -7.20 6.15 -7.83
CA LEU A 59 -6.57 7.11 -8.71
C LEU A 59 -5.28 7.58 -8.06
N PHE A 60 -4.17 7.47 -8.78
CA PHE A 60 -2.89 8.01 -8.34
C PHE A 60 -2.31 8.91 -9.44
N LYS A 61 -2.09 10.17 -9.10
CA LYS A 61 -1.41 11.14 -9.94
C LYS A 61 -0.05 11.46 -9.34
N ARG A 62 1.02 11.27 -10.11
CA ARG A 62 2.37 11.66 -9.70
C ARG A 62 2.76 12.93 -10.44
N ASP A 63 2.73 14.06 -9.72
CA ASP A 63 3.03 15.39 -10.28
C ASP A 63 2.41 15.57 -11.68
N SER A 64 3.23 15.96 -12.68
CA SER A 64 2.87 16.01 -14.10
C SER A 64 3.35 14.80 -14.91
N SER A 65 3.90 13.75 -14.27
CA SER A 65 4.55 12.65 -14.98
C SER A 65 3.57 11.62 -15.49
N PHE A 66 2.68 11.12 -14.62
CA PHE A 66 1.71 10.09 -14.99
C PHE A 66 0.47 10.06 -14.10
N LEU A 67 -0.57 9.43 -14.61
CA LEU A 67 -1.83 9.16 -13.94
C LEU A 67 -2.14 7.67 -14.02
N ASN A 68 -2.36 7.03 -12.88
CA ASN A 68 -2.78 5.63 -12.79
C ASN A 68 -4.22 5.55 -12.30
N LEU A 69 -5.00 4.71 -12.96
CA LEU A 69 -6.35 4.30 -12.53
C LEU A 69 -6.34 2.80 -12.28
N ASN A 70 -6.78 2.37 -11.13
CA ASN A 70 -6.94 0.97 -10.79
C ASN A 70 -8.36 0.72 -10.31
N THR A 71 -9.09 -0.17 -10.98
CA THR A 71 -10.44 -0.58 -10.60
C THR A 71 -10.46 -2.07 -10.34
N LYS A 72 -11.11 -2.48 -9.25
CA LYS A 72 -11.21 -3.88 -8.86
C LYS A 72 -12.66 -4.20 -8.50
N LEU A 73 -13.16 -5.29 -9.07
CA LEU A 73 -14.44 -5.90 -8.72
C LEU A 73 -14.17 -7.29 -8.16
N ALA A 74 -14.76 -7.63 -7.02
CA ALA A 74 -14.60 -8.93 -6.42
C ALA A 74 -15.94 -9.51 -5.96
N PHE A 75 -16.03 -10.85 -6.09
CA PHE A 75 -17.06 -11.67 -5.48
C PHE A 75 -16.47 -12.35 -4.26
N ASP A 76 -17.09 -12.09 -3.12
CA ASP A 76 -16.62 -12.51 -1.81
C ASP A 76 -17.46 -13.70 -1.31
N TYR A 77 -16.80 -14.69 -0.70
CA TYR A 77 -17.46 -15.73 0.08
C TYR A 77 -16.96 -15.65 1.53
N ASN A 78 -17.86 -15.29 2.44
CA ASN A 78 -17.59 -15.15 3.85
C ASN A 78 -17.85 -16.46 4.57
N PHE A 79 -16.80 -17.25 4.86
CA PHE A 79 -16.97 -18.50 5.64
C PHE A 79 -17.54 -18.21 7.03
N ASN A 80 -17.08 -17.10 7.62
CA ASN A 80 -17.55 -16.56 8.87
C ASN A 80 -17.06 -15.10 9.02
N LEU A 81 -17.24 -14.51 10.21
CA LEU A 81 -16.83 -13.13 10.47
C LEU A 81 -15.31 -12.88 10.41
N THR A 82 -14.50 -13.95 10.41
CA THR A 82 -13.04 -13.86 10.45
C THR A 82 -12.35 -14.33 9.17
N LYS A 83 -13.04 -15.10 8.30
CA LYS A 83 -12.43 -15.74 7.13
C LYS A 83 -13.23 -15.43 5.87
N LYS A 84 -12.53 -14.96 4.86
CA LYS A 84 -13.11 -14.63 3.56
C LYS A 84 -12.19 -15.09 2.44
N ILE A 85 -12.77 -15.60 1.35
CA ILE A 85 -12.13 -15.77 0.05
C ILE A 85 -12.82 -14.86 -0.95
N SER A 86 -12.05 -14.30 -1.86
CA SER A 86 -12.55 -13.42 -2.92
C SER A 86 -11.99 -13.85 -4.27
N PHE A 87 -12.82 -13.83 -5.31
CA PHE A 87 -12.40 -13.91 -6.71
C PHE A 87 -12.55 -12.53 -7.32
N PHE A 88 -11.52 -12.02 -7.96
CA PHE A 88 -11.55 -10.65 -8.44
C PHE A 88 -11.05 -10.46 -9.86
N LEU A 89 -11.56 -9.40 -10.48
CA LEU A 89 -11.10 -8.80 -11.70
C LEU A 89 -10.52 -7.42 -11.34
N GLU A 90 -9.30 -7.14 -11.77
CA GLU A 90 -8.64 -5.85 -11.58
C GLU A 90 -8.20 -5.30 -12.93
N ASN A 91 -8.57 -4.04 -13.21
CA ASN A 91 -8.16 -3.32 -14.41
C ASN A 91 -7.27 -2.15 -13.99
N PHE A 92 -6.04 -2.14 -14.48
CA PHE A 92 -5.05 -1.09 -14.27
C PHE A 92 -4.80 -0.34 -15.58
N ASN A 93 -4.96 0.99 -15.52
CA ASN A 93 -4.64 1.91 -16.62
C ASN A 93 -3.61 2.93 -16.13
N GLY A 94 -2.42 2.88 -16.70
CA GLY A 94 -1.38 3.88 -16.50
C GLY A 94 -1.29 4.78 -17.72
N ASN A 95 -1.34 6.10 -17.53
CA ASN A 95 -1.25 7.08 -18.60
C ASN A 95 -0.09 8.02 -18.33
N GLN A 96 0.80 8.17 -19.28
CA GLN A 96 1.85 9.18 -19.27
C GLN A 96 1.22 10.56 -19.52
N VAL A 97 1.57 11.56 -18.71
CA VAL A 97 1.02 12.92 -18.81
C VAL A 97 2.03 13.89 -19.41
N SER A 98 3.32 13.76 -19.08
CA SER A 98 4.36 14.67 -19.58
C SER A 98 4.96 14.20 -20.89
N ASN A 99 5.12 15.12 -21.81
CA ASN A 99 5.76 14.93 -23.09
C ASN A 99 7.26 15.27 -22.97
N ASN A 100 8.08 14.30 -22.68
CA ASN A 100 9.53 14.43 -22.87
C ASN A 100 9.90 13.66 -24.14
N GLN A 101 10.01 14.37 -25.25
CA GLN A 101 10.55 13.81 -26.49
C GLN A 101 11.96 13.29 -26.21
N SER A 102 12.12 12.00 -26.18
CA SER A 102 13.40 11.35 -25.97
C SER A 102 13.56 10.26 -27.02
N ALA A 103 14.71 10.22 -27.67
CA ALA A 103 15.07 9.12 -28.58
C ALA A 103 15.29 7.79 -27.84
N THR A 104 15.01 7.73 -26.55
CA THR A 104 15.21 6.58 -25.67
C THR A 104 13.88 6.10 -25.09
N ILE A 105 13.84 4.84 -24.67
CA ILE A 105 12.65 4.27 -24.02
C ILE A 105 12.35 5.06 -22.73
N PRO A 106 11.13 5.58 -22.57
CA PRO A 106 10.77 6.37 -21.37
C PRO A 106 10.63 5.49 -20.12
N ASN A 107 10.76 6.09 -18.95
CA ASN A 107 10.56 5.39 -17.68
C ASN A 107 9.08 5.04 -17.40
N ASN A 108 8.16 5.79 -17.99
CA ASN A 108 6.71 5.62 -17.87
C ASN A 108 6.11 5.39 -19.26
N ALA A 109 5.05 4.61 -19.35
CA ALA A 109 4.35 4.34 -20.60
C ALA A 109 2.83 4.32 -20.40
N ASN A 110 2.10 4.41 -21.52
CA ASN A 110 0.68 4.12 -21.52
C ASN A 110 0.47 2.62 -21.45
N ILE A 111 -0.19 2.15 -20.41
CA ILE A 111 -0.33 0.73 -20.08
C ILE A 111 -1.77 0.43 -19.74
N ASN A 112 -2.26 -0.68 -20.27
CA ASN A 112 -3.51 -1.30 -19.85
C ASN A 112 -3.22 -2.73 -19.41
N SER A 113 -3.62 -3.10 -18.18
CA SER A 113 -3.46 -4.45 -17.64
C SER A 113 -4.76 -4.95 -17.03
N VAL A 114 -5.13 -6.17 -17.37
CA VAL A 114 -6.29 -6.85 -16.80
C VAL A 114 -5.80 -8.07 -16.05
N PHE A 115 -6.12 -8.15 -14.74
CA PHE A 115 -5.74 -9.25 -13.86
C PHE A 115 -6.98 -9.99 -13.36
N TYR A 116 -6.87 -11.30 -13.29
CA TYR A 116 -7.81 -12.21 -12.62
C TYR A 116 -7.10 -12.80 -11.42
N GLY A 117 -7.75 -12.83 -10.28
CA GLY A 117 -7.08 -13.28 -9.08
C GLY A 117 -7.99 -13.80 -7.99
N ILE A 118 -7.33 -14.33 -6.98
CA ILE A 118 -7.93 -14.78 -5.73
C ILE A 118 -7.31 -14.03 -4.56
N ALA A 119 -8.12 -13.77 -3.54
CA ALA A 119 -7.65 -13.17 -2.29
C ALA A 119 -8.19 -13.97 -1.10
N LEU A 120 -7.38 -14.10 -0.07
CA LEU A 120 -7.70 -14.73 1.20
C LEU A 120 -7.55 -13.70 2.30
N ALA A 121 -8.56 -13.55 3.15
CA ALA A 121 -8.51 -12.68 4.31
C ALA A 121 -8.83 -13.48 5.58
N TYR A 122 -8.02 -13.28 6.61
CA TYR A 122 -8.24 -13.79 7.94
C TYR A 122 -8.02 -12.68 8.97
N ILE A 123 -9.07 -12.28 9.68
CA ILE A 123 -9.01 -11.21 10.67
C ILE A 123 -9.60 -11.73 11.98
N ASN A 124 -8.74 -11.89 12.97
CA ASN A 124 -9.13 -12.31 14.31
C ASN A 124 -8.35 -11.48 15.34
N LEU A 125 -8.88 -10.32 15.65
CA LEU A 125 -8.30 -9.34 16.56
C LEU A 125 -9.22 -9.13 17.75
N ASP A 126 -8.65 -8.95 18.94
CA ASP A 126 -9.40 -8.59 20.16
C ASP A 126 -9.96 -7.15 20.09
N ASN A 127 -9.28 -6.27 19.39
CA ASN A 127 -9.71 -4.90 19.12
C ASN A 127 -9.25 -4.50 17.70
N LYS A 128 -10.17 -3.95 16.90
CA LYS A 128 -9.85 -3.55 15.51
C LYS A 128 -9.05 -2.26 15.39
N LEU A 129 -9.09 -1.38 16.40
CA LEU A 129 -8.40 -0.08 16.37
C LEU A 129 -6.99 -0.18 16.96
N ILE A 130 -6.87 -0.75 18.16
CA ILE A 130 -5.61 -0.93 18.88
C ILE A 130 -5.55 -2.37 19.40
N PRO A 131 -5.14 -3.33 18.53
CA PRO A 131 -5.06 -4.73 18.92
C PRO A 131 -3.96 -4.99 19.95
N LEU A 132 -4.30 -5.80 20.96
CA LEU A 132 -3.34 -6.35 21.92
C LEU A 132 -2.93 -7.77 21.55
N LYS A 133 -3.83 -8.52 20.91
CA LYS A 133 -3.59 -9.89 20.47
C LYS A 133 -4.39 -10.23 19.22
N GLY A 134 -3.87 -11.19 18.47
CA GLY A 134 -4.56 -11.75 17.30
C GLY A 134 -3.80 -11.55 16.02
N ALA A 135 -4.48 -11.80 14.91
CA ALA A 135 -3.90 -11.78 13.58
C ALA A 135 -4.82 -11.10 12.56
N ASP A 136 -4.20 -10.43 11.57
CA ASP A 136 -4.84 -9.89 10.39
C ASP A 136 -3.96 -10.26 9.18
N PHE A 137 -4.42 -11.22 8.38
CA PHE A 137 -3.71 -11.77 7.23
C PHE A 137 -4.51 -11.53 5.96
N ASN A 138 -3.88 -10.91 4.99
CA ASN A 138 -4.41 -10.68 3.65
C ASN A 138 -3.41 -11.18 2.62
N LEU A 139 -3.83 -12.12 1.77
CA LEU A 139 -3.04 -12.68 0.68
C LEU A 139 -3.79 -12.49 -0.62
N GLN A 140 -3.10 -12.08 -1.68
CA GLN A 140 -3.67 -11.94 -3.02
C GLN A 140 -2.70 -12.51 -4.04
N LEU A 141 -3.24 -13.28 -4.99
CA LEU A 141 -2.52 -13.82 -6.12
C LEU A 141 -3.32 -13.55 -7.38
N SER A 142 -2.69 -13.01 -8.40
CA SER A 142 -3.33 -12.74 -9.68
C SER A 142 -2.38 -12.92 -10.85
N ALA A 143 -2.98 -13.28 -11.98
CA ALA A 143 -2.34 -13.36 -13.27
C ALA A 143 -3.12 -12.50 -14.26
N GLY A 144 -2.41 -11.86 -15.19
CA GLY A 144 -3.04 -10.95 -16.10
C GLY A 144 -2.28 -10.76 -17.39
N GLN A 145 -2.92 -10.05 -18.31
CA GLN A 145 -2.35 -9.62 -19.56
C GLN A 145 -2.20 -8.10 -19.54
N ARG A 146 -0.99 -7.66 -19.86
CA ARG A 146 -0.64 -6.26 -20.03
C ARG A 146 -0.50 -5.93 -21.50
N LYS A 147 -0.94 -4.73 -21.89
CA LYS A 147 -0.71 -4.11 -23.19
C LYS A 147 -0.06 -2.74 -22.99
N ILE A 148 1.06 -2.49 -23.67
CA ILE A 148 1.66 -1.17 -23.81
C ILE A 148 1.00 -0.52 -25.03
N THR A 149 0.55 0.73 -24.91
CA THR A 149 -0.10 1.45 -25.98
C THR A 149 0.72 2.68 -26.41
N PRO A 150 0.64 3.09 -27.68
CA PRO A 150 1.35 4.28 -28.14
C PRO A 150 0.94 5.54 -27.37
N SER A 151 1.87 6.46 -27.23
CA SER A 151 1.64 7.85 -26.83
C SER A 151 2.08 8.79 -27.95
N GLN A 152 1.94 10.12 -27.76
CA GLN A 152 2.38 11.09 -28.78
C GLN A 152 3.88 10.98 -29.10
N ASP A 153 4.70 10.65 -28.10
CA ASP A 153 6.16 10.69 -28.19
C ASP A 153 6.82 9.30 -28.10
N PHE A 154 6.04 8.24 -27.96
CA PHE A 154 6.54 6.88 -27.81
C PHE A 154 5.63 5.87 -28.49
N ASN A 155 6.16 5.22 -29.53
CA ASN A 155 5.52 4.06 -30.15
C ASN A 155 6.24 2.79 -29.66
N PRO A 156 5.58 1.93 -28.87
CA PRO A 156 6.24 0.74 -28.32
C PRO A 156 6.64 -0.28 -29.39
N GLU A 157 6.01 -0.27 -30.56
CA GLU A 157 6.35 -1.19 -31.67
C GLU A 157 7.75 -0.92 -32.27
N ASP A 158 8.27 0.30 -32.11
CA ASP A 158 9.62 0.65 -32.57
C ASP A 158 10.72 0.06 -31.65
N PHE A 159 10.38 -0.37 -30.43
CA PHE A 159 11.32 -0.83 -29.42
C PHE A 159 11.09 -2.27 -28.96
N PHE A 160 9.89 -2.82 -29.16
CA PHE A 160 9.50 -4.14 -28.68
C PHE A 160 8.85 -4.97 -29.78
N GLU A 161 9.30 -6.20 -29.95
CA GLU A 161 8.65 -7.17 -30.84
C GLU A 161 7.21 -7.48 -30.43
N GLN A 162 6.90 -7.37 -29.15
CA GLN A 162 5.58 -7.63 -28.60
C GLN A 162 5.18 -6.56 -27.58
N THR A 163 4.08 -5.87 -27.86
CA THR A 163 3.49 -4.87 -26.94
C THR A 163 2.59 -5.52 -25.87
N LYS A 164 2.23 -6.79 -26.03
CA LYS A 164 1.47 -7.58 -25.06
C LYS A 164 2.38 -8.51 -24.29
N SER A 165 2.15 -8.65 -22.98
CA SER A 165 2.90 -9.58 -22.13
C SER A 165 2.04 -10.08 -20.97
N GLN A 166 2.38 -11.26 -20.46
CA GLN A 166 1.79 -11.78 -19.24
C GLN A 166 2.46 -11.16 -18.02
N GLN A 167 1.68 -10.92 -16.98
CA GLN A 167 2.14 -10.48 -15.68
C GLN A 167 1.55 -11.34 -14.56
N PHE A 168 2.35 -11.54 -13.50
CA PHE A 168 1.88 -12.15 -12.26
C PHE A 168 2.08 -11.16 -11.12
N LYS A 169 1.07 -11.05 -10.26
CA LYS A 169 1.10 -10.19 -9.08
C LYS A 169 0.79 -11.02 -7.84
N PHE A 170 1.66 -10.90 -6.85
CA PHE A 170 1.45 -11.45 -5.51
C PHE A 170 1.53 -10.31 -4.50
N GLN A 171 0.64 -10.32 -3.50
CA GLN A 171 0.65 -9.37 -2.39
C GLN A 171 0.32 -10.11 -1.10
N ALA A 172 1.05 -9.78 -0.04
CA ALA A 172 0.83 -10.29 1.32
C ALA A 172 0.91 -9.15 2.32
N ASP A 173 -0.07 -9.06 3.20
CA ASP A 173 -0.08 -8.16 4.36
C ASP A 173 -0.45 -8.99 5.59
N LEU A 174 0.56 -9.31 6.42
CA LEU A 174 0.46 -10.26 7.50
C LEU A 174 0.81 -9.58 8.82
N LYS A 175 -0.18 -9.33 9.66
CA LYS A 175 -0.02 -8.68 10.96
C LYS A 175 -0.30 -9.66 12.09
N TYR A 176 0.56 -9.69 13.07
CA TYR A 176 0.39 -10.50 14.24
C TYR A 176 0.71 -9.71 15.52
N TYR A 177 -0.12 -9.85 16.52
CA TYR A 177 -0.03 -9.16 17.80
C TYR A 177 0.14 -10.18 18.92
N PHE A 178 1.32 -10.17 19.54
CA PHE A 178 1.67 -11.03 20.68
C PHE A 178 1.51 -10.22 21.96
N LYS A 179 0.51 -10.54 22.77
CA LYS A 179 0.34 -9.92 24.08
C LYS A 179 1.40 -10.45 25.03
N LEU A 180 2.24 -9.57 25.56
CA LEU A 180 3.28 -9.86 26.54
C LEU A 180 2.87 -9.31 27.90
N GLY A 181 2.23 -10.16 28.72
CA GLY A 181 1.69 -9.73 30.03
C GLY A 181 0.51 -8.76 29.91
N THR A 182 0.41 -7.78 30.81
CA THR A 182 -0.74 -6.86 30.92
C THR A 182 -0.58 -5.56 30.13
N LYS A 183 0.66 -5.10 29.96
CA LYS A 183 0.97 -3.76 29.41
C LYS A 183 1.88 -3.77 28.16
N ALA A 184 2.30 -4.93 27.69
CA ALA A 184 3.22 -4.99 26.55
C ALA A 184 2.64 -5.82 25.41
N VAL A 185 2.95 -5.42 24.18
CA VAL A 185 2.61 -6.12 22.95
C VAL A 185 3.84 -6.11 22.04
N LEU A 186 4.17 -7.27 21.50
CA LEU A 186 5.08 -7.37 20.36
C LEU A 186 4.23 -7.45 19.09
N PHE A 187 4.40 -6.49 18.20
CA PHE A 187 3.75 -6.46 16.90
C PHE A 187 4.74 -6.87 15.82
N ALA A 188 4.36 -7.86 15.03
CA ALA A 188 5.08 -8.29 13.85
C ALA A 188 4.20 -8.07 12.62
N HIS A 189 4.78 -7.47 11.59
CA HIS A 189 4.09 -7.20 10.32
C HIS A 189 5.02 -7.53 9.16
N ASN A 190 4.55 -8.38 8.25
CA ASN A 190 5.18 -8.56 6.95
C ASN A 190 4.29 -7.98 5.88
N HIS A 191 4.82 -7.04 5.11
CA HIS A 191 4.19 -6.47 3.92
C HIS A 191 5.08 -6.78 2.72
N SER A 192 4.57 -7.60 1.82
CA SER A 192 5.31 -8.07 0.65
C SER A 192 4.47 -7.94 -0.61
N ALA A 193 5.12 -7.57 -1.71
CA ALA A 193 4.48 -7.62 -3.01
C ALA A 193 5.50 -7.94 -4.10
N ILE A 194 5.03 -8.63 -5.15
CA ILE A 194 5.81 -9.03 -6.32
C ILE A 194 4.97 -8.71 -7.55
N LEU A 195 5.54 -7.99 -8.51
CA LEU A 195 5.03 -7.81 -9.86
C LEU A 195 6.07 -8.34 -10.83
N THR A 196 5.72 -9.40 -11.56
CA THR A 196 6.60 -9.95 -12.61
C THR A 196 6.06 -9.60 -13.99
N GLY A 197 6.96 -9.48 -14.95
CA GLY A 197 6.63 -9.20 -16.34
C GLY A 197 7.85 -8.80 -17.13
N LYS A 198 7.76 -8.83 -18.47
CA LYS A 198 8.80 -8.29 -19.35
C LYS A 198 8.67 -6.76 -19.40
N ASN A 199 9.78 -6.04 -19.41
CA ASN A 199 9.82 -4.59 -19.68
C ASN A 199 8.87 -3.79 -18.74
N VAL A 200 9.01 -3.95 -17.44
CA VAL A 200 8.17 -3.24 -16.45
C VAL A 200 8.58 -1.76 -16.40
N PHE A 201 7.59 -0.87 -16.45
CA PHE A 201 7.77 0.57 -16.35
C PHE A 201 7.57 1.07 -14.92
N GLU A 202 8.13 2.24 -14.59
CA GLU A 202 8.05 2.79 -13.24
C GLU A 202 6.62 3.12 -12.80
N ASN A 203 5.75 3.51 -13.73
CA ASN A 203 4.36 3.84 -13.38
C ASN A 203 3.48 2.61 -13.04
N GLU A 204 3.92 1.38 -13.33
CA GLU A 204 3.23 0.15 -12.86
C GLU A 204 3.82 -0.40 -11.54
N ALA A 205 4.89 0.20 -11.04
CA ALA A 205 5.59 -0.24 -9.84
C ALA A 205 4.78 -0.06 -8.56
N PHE A 206 5.08 -0.88 -7.56
CA PHE A 206 4.71 -0.58 -6.18
C PHE A 206 5.51 0.61 -5.66
N ARG A 207 4.91 1.37 -4.76
CA ARG A 207 5.55 2.52 -4.10
C ARG A 207 5.59 2.28 -2.60
N ILE A 208 6.79 2.34 -2.04
CA ILE A 208 7.03 2.17 -0.61
C ILE A 208 7.77 3.39 -0.05
N GLY A 209 7.86 3.46 1.26
CA GLY A 209 8.37 4.60 2.03
C GLY A 209 7.24 5.30 2.79
N GLY A 210 7.57 5.88 3.94
CA GLY A 210 6.66 6.63 4.77
C GLY A 210 6.02 5.83 5.91
N PHE A 211 5.11 6.48 6.60
CA PHE A 211 4.55 6.01 7.87
C PHE A 211 3.87 4.63 7.79
N LYS A 212 3.24 4.31 6.66
CA LYS A 212 2.45 3.08 6.50
C LYS A 212 3.26 1.88 5.99
N THR A 213 4.45 2.10 5.45
CA THR A 213 5.23 1.04 4.81
C THR A 213 6.63 0.91 5.40
N LEU A 214 7.54 1.82 5.07
CA LEU A 214 8.93 1.82 5.51
C LEU A 214 9.25 3.17 6.16
N ARG A 215 9.23 3.23 7.49
CA ARG A 215 9.45 4.46 8.24
C ARG A 215 10.91 4.93 8.15
N GLY A 216 11.13 6.24 8.24
CA GLY A 216 12.44 6.87 8.02
C GLY A 216 12.71 7.27 6.58
N PHE A 217 11.75 7.03 5.67
CA PHE A 217 11.76 7.45 4.27
C PHE A 217 10.58 8.37 3.97
N ASP A 218 10.67 9.13 2.89
CA ASP A 218 9.56 9.96 2.43
C ASP A 218 8.39 9.09 1.92
N GLU A 219 7.16 9.61 2.01
CA GLU A 219 5.97 8.91 1.58
C GLU A 219 6.06 8.52 0.10
N GLN A 220 5.87 7.22 -0.18
CA GLN A 220 5.87 6.64 -1.54
C GLN A 220 7.07 7.03 -2.42
N SER A 221 8.25 7.22 -1.82
CA SER A 221 9.44 7.73 -2.51
C SER A 221 10.24 6.67 -3.27
N ILE A 222 10.01 5.39 -3.02
CA ILE A 222 10.79 4.28 -3.59
C ILE A 222 9.88 3.44 -4.47
N ASN A 223 10.15 3.44 -5.81
CA ASN A 223 9.46 2.58 -6.77
C ASN A 223 10.14 1.21 -6.82
N VAL A 224 9.38 0.12 -6.75
CA VAL A 224 9.91 -1.25 -6.72
C VAL A 224 8.98 -2.23 -7.45
N ASN A 225 9.57 -3.22 -8.12
CA ASN A 225 8.81 -4.32 -8.71
C ASN A 225 8.45 -5.38 -7.68
N SER A 226 9.35 -5.59 -6.71
CA SER A 226 9.16 -6.55 -5.65
C SER A 226 9.77 -6.03 -4.36
N PHE A 227 9.08 -6.29 -3.26
CA PHE A 227 9.58 -5.95 -1.95
C PHE A 227 9.04 -6.92 -0.89
N SER A 228 9.77 -7.00 0.21
CA SER A 228 9.31 -7.58 1.46
C SER A 228 9.78 -6.69 2.60
N ILE A 229 8.86 -6.14 3.36
CA ILE A 229 9.13 -5.30 4.53
C ILE A 229 8.71 -6.07 5.76
N GLN A 230 9.67 -6.32 6.64
CA GLN A 230 9.43 -6.91 7.96
C GLN A 230 9.50 -5.81 9.00
N THR A 231 8.38 -5.55 9.67
CA THR A 231 8.28 -4.65 10.82
C THR A 231 8.24 -5.46 12.11
N THR A 232 9.06 -5.08 13.06
CA THR A 232 9.00 -5.55 14.45
C THR A 232 8.86 -4.33 15.35
N GLU A 233 7.80 -4.32 16.17
CA GLU A 233 7.50 -3.17 17.02
C GLU A 233 7.13 -3.64 18.42
N PHE A 234 7.83 -3.11 19.42
CA PHE A 234 7.49 -3.29 20.81
C PHE A 234 6.65 -2.12 21.30
N ARG A 235 5.46 -2.40 21.85
CA ARG A 235 4.50 -1.42 22.39
C ARG A 235 4.38 -1.60 23.87
N TYR A 236 4.54 -0.51 24.62
CA TYR A 236 4.30 -0.45 26.06
C TYR A 236 3.09 0.45 26.35
N PHE A 237 2.02 -0.15 26.83
CA PHE A 237 0.76 0.53 27.11
C PHE A 237 0.81 1.25 28.44
N VAL A 238 0.67 2.57 28.40
CA VAL A 238 0.53 3.42 29.59
C VAL A 238 -0.94 3.51 30.02
N GLU A 239 -1.85 3.48 29.04
CA GLU A 239 -3.29 3.45 29.20
C GLU A 239 -3.92 2.51 28.17
N ARG A 240 -5.25 2.28 28.26
CA ARG A 240 -5.96 1.33 27.41
C ARG A 240 -5.74 1.55 25.91
N ASN A 241 -5.69 2.81 25.47
CA ASN A 241 -5.55 3.20 24.07
C ASN A 241 -4.34 4.12 23.82
N SER A 242 -3.37 4.10 24.75
CA SER A 242 -2.17 4.93 24.66
C SER A 242 -0.94 4.10 24.97
N TYR A 243 0.06 4.15 24.07
CA TYR A 243 1.30 3.38 24.22
C TYR A 243 2.50 4.12 23.67
N LEU A 244 3.65 3.79 24.21
CA LEU A 244 4.96 4.11 23.67
C LEU A 244 5.42 2.94 22.81
N ASN A 245 6.14 3.20 21.76
CA ASN A 245 6.69 2.14 20.91
C ASN A 245 8.11 2.42 20.43
N ILE A 246 8.85 1.36 20.24
CA ILE A 246 10.09 1.32 19.48
C ILE A 246 9.90 0.33 18.34
N PHE A 247 10.51 0.60 17.20
CA PHE A 247 10.33 -0.24 16.04
C PHE A 247 11.57 -0.37 15.17
N TYR A 248 11.60 -1.45 14.42
CA TYR A 248 12.59 -1.77 13.42
C TYR A 248 11.86 -2.27 12.17
N ASP A 249 12.07 -1.60 11.05
CA ASP A 249 11.55 -1.96 9.72
C ASP A 249 12.71 -2.38 8.85
N GLN A 250 12.76 -3.64 8.40
CA GLN A 250 13.75 -4.16 7.46
C GLN A 250 13.07 -4.44 6.14
N ALA A 251 13.57 -3.87 5.06
CA ALA A 251 13.09 -4.16 3.72
C ALA A 251 14.13 -4.93 2.91
N TYR A 252 13.65 -5.80 2.02
CA TYR A 252 14.31 -6.27 0.82
C TYR A 252 13.57 -5.67 -0.35
N ILE A 253 14.28 -5.01 -1.28
CA ILE A 253 13.68 -4.42 -2.48
C ILE A 253 14.42 -4.89 -3.73
N TYR A 254 13.64 -5.13 -4.77
CA TYR A 254 14.13 -5.45 -6.09
C TYR A 254 13.48 -4.54 -7.12
N GLN A 255 14.31 -3.86 -7.87
CA GLN A 255 13.94 -3.01 -9.00
C GLN A 255 14.41 -3.66 -10.28
N ASN A 256 13.51 -3.92 -11.20
CA ASN A 256 13.78 -4.48 -12.53
C ASN A 256 12.92 -3.76 -13.55
N PHE A 257 13.21 -2.47 -13.69
CA PHE A 257 12.58 -1.61 -14.68
C PHE A 257 13.34 -1.70 -15.99
N ILE A 258 12.71 -1.23 -17.05
CA ILE A 258 13.29 -1.29 -18.40
C ILE A 258 14.67 -0.63 -18.50
N ASN A 259 14.88 0.46 -17.76
CA ASN A 259 16.14 1.23 -17.77
C ASN A 259 16.99 1.04 -16.50
N GLN A 260 16.51 0.25 -15.51
CA GLN A 260 17.19 0.14 -14.22
C GLN A 260 16.98 -1.23 -13.59
N LYS A 261 18.08 -1.82 -13.12
CA LYS A 261 18.03 -3.04 -12.32
C LYS A 261 18.88 -2.84 -11.07
N SER A 262 18.27 -3.04 -9.90
CA SER A 262 18.98 -2.96 -8.62
C SER A 262 18.33 -3.79 -7.52
N THR A 263 19.12 -4.08 -6.50
CA THR A 263 18.68 -4.72 -5.25
C THR A 263 19.22 -3.92 -4.07
N ASP A 264 18.41 -3.72 -3.06
CA ASP A 264 18.82 -3.01 -1.84
C ASP A 264 18.10 -3.59 -0.61
N TYR A 265 18.63 -3.26 0.57
CA TYR A 265 18.16 -3.71 1.88
C TYR A 265 17.92 -2.51 2.80
N PRO A 266 16.98 -1.61 2.45
CA PRO A 266 16.73 -0.44 3.28
C PRO A 266 16.19 -0.85 4.64
N LEU A 267 16.55 -0.07 5.66
CA LEU A 267 16.03 -0.24 7.01
C LEU A 267 15.58 1.10 7.61
N GLY A 268 14.58 1.01 8.47
CA GLY A 268 14.10 2.11 9.29
C GLY A 268 14.09 1.72 10.76
N ILE A 269 14.54 2.60 11.62
CA ILE A 269 14.48 2.43 13.08
C ILE A 269 13.94 3.70 13.71
N GLY A 270 13.16 3.56 14.77
CA GLY A 270 12.59 4.73 15.41
C GLY A 270 11.81 4.40 16.67
N ALA A 271 11.24 5.47 17.22
CA ALA A 271 10.36 5.40 18.38
C ALA A 271 9.15 6.32 18.17
N GLY A 272 8.09 6.05 18.90
CA GLY A 272 6.87 6.82 18.79
C GLY A 272 5.99 6.73 20.02
N ILE A 273 4.93 7.53 19.96
CA ILE A 273 3.85 7.54 20.94
C ILE A 273 2.51 7.52 20.20
N THR A 274 1.61 6.72 20.66
CA THR A 274 0.20 6.72 20.23
C THR A 274 -0.68 6.98 21.43
N PHE A 275 -1.62 7.90 21.29
CA PHE A 275 -2.52 8.27 22.38
C PHE A 275 -3.92 8.63 21.88
N GLN A 276 -4.90 8.33 22.68
CA GLN A 276 -6.29 8.67 22.39
C GLN A 276 -6.57 10.13 22.76
N THR A 277 -7.21 10.83 21.82
CA THR A 277 -7.69 12.21 22.01
C THR A 277 -9.19 12.29 21.78
N LYS A 278 -9.79 13.45 22.03
CA LYS A 278 -11.23 13.69 21.73
C LYS A 278 -11.54 13.60 20.23
N ILE A 279 -10.54 13.86 19.37
CA ILE A 279 -10.69 13.81 17.91
C ILE A 279 -10.33 12.47 17.30
N GLY A 280 -9.83 11.51 18.10
CA GLY A 280 -9.43 10.17 17.64
C GLY A 280 -8.11 9.71 18.22
N ILE A 281 -7.50 8.70 17.58
CA ILE A 281 -6.19 8.16 17.93
C ILE A 281 -5.12 8.94 17.20
N THR A 282 -4.21 9.54 17.92
CA THR A 282 -3.08 10.30 17.38
C THR A 282 -1.80 9.52 17.59
N SER A 283 -1.01 9.39 16.53
CA SER A 283 0.31 8.74 16.54
C SER A 283 1.37 9.74 16.09
N LEU A 284 2.45 9.81 16.83
CA LEU A 284 3.64 10.59 16.50
C LEU A 284 4.85 9.67 16.58
N SER A 285 5.68 9.65 15.55
CA SER A 285 6.92 8.88 15.56
C SER A 285 8.06 9.61 14.87
N TYR A 286 9.26 9.36 15.36
CA TYR A 286 10.52 9.79 14.75
C TYR A 286 11.25 8.54 14.26
N ALA A 287 11.71 8.58 13.02
CA ALA A 287 12.37 7.47 12.37
C ALA A 287 13.57 7.92 11.55
N ILE A 288 14.62 7.15 11.58
CA ILE A 288 15.80 7.30 10.71
C ILE A 288 15.87 6.12 9.75
N GLY A 289 16.23 6.39 8.51
CA GLY A 289 16.35 5.38 7.45
C GLY A 289 17.79 5.21 6.98
N LYS A 290 18.14 3.99 6.57
CA LYS A 290 19.38 3.64 5.88
C LYS A 290 19.06 2.99 4.55
N GLN A 291 19.79 3.35 3.51
CA GLN A 291 19.74 2.77 2.17
C GLN A 291 21.17 2.61 1.63
N LYS A 292 21.38 1.83 0.58
CA LYS A 292 22.70 1.47 0.03
C LYS A 292 23.73 2.63 0.00
N ASN A 293 23.29 3.81 -0.42
CA ASN A 293 24.17 4.99 -0.54
C ASN A 293 23.85 6.09 0.48
N ILE A 294 23.00 5.79 1.47
CA ILE A 294 22.55 6.75 2.48
C ILE A 294 22.75 6.09 3.85
N PRO A 295 23.76 6.50 4.62
CA PRO A 295 24.01 5.96 5.96
C PRO A 295 22.89 6.39 6.94
N LEU A 296 22.82 5.71 8.08
CA LEU A 296 21.99 6.16 9.20
C LEU A 296 22.50 7.53 9.67
N ASP A 297 21.60 8.49 9.70
CA ASP A 297 21.88 9.85 10.09
C ASP A 297 20.69 10.43 10.86
N LEU A 298 20.92 10.80 12.12
CA LEU A 298 19.90 11.40 12.97
C LEU A 298 19.36 12.73 12.40
N GLN A 299 20.21 13.50 11.70
CA GLN A 299 19.77 14.78 11.12
C GLN A 299 18.83 14.62 9.91
N ARG A 300 18.78 13.42 9.33
CA ARG A 300 17.86 13.06 8.21
C ARG A 300 16.60 12.36 8.67
N GLY A 301 16.39 12.28 9.98
CA GLY A 301 15.21 11.63 10.54
C GLY A 301 13.91 12.25 10.05
N LYS A 302 12.89 11.41 9.94
CA LYS A 302 11.54 11.80 9.52
C LYS A 302 10.63 11.79 10.73
N ILE A 303 9.80 12.83 10.83
CA ILE A 303 8.71 12.88 11.79
C ILE A 303 7.44 12.46 11.05
N HIS A 304 6.78 11.44 11.56
CA HIS A 304 5.51 10.97 11.04
C HIS A 304 4.40 11.27 12.05
N ILE A 305 3.33 11.89 11.56
CA ILE A 305 2.14 12.21 12.37
C ILE A 305 0.95 11.53 11.71
N GLY A 306 0.17 10.82 12.50
CA GLY A 306 -1.08 10.18 12.06
C GLY A 306 -2.22 10.50 13.01
N ILE A 307 -3.39 10.79 12.47
CA ILE A 307 -4.63 10.95 13.24
C ILE A 307 -5.68 10.05 12.62
N LEU A 308 -6.26 9.17 13.42
CA LEU A 308 -7.37 8.30 13.04
C LEU A 308 -8.62 8.70 13.82
N SER A 309 -9.49 9.45 13.17
CA SER A 309 -10.82 9.77 13.72
C SER A 309 -11.81 8.66 13.37
N TYR A 310 -12.70 8.35 14.31
CA TYR A 310 -13.80 7.40 14.10
C TYR A 310 -15.08 7.99 14.73
N PHE A 311 -16.18 7.86 14.02
CA PHE A 311 -17.47 8.39 14.39
C PHE A 311 -18.48 7.25 14.56
#